data_93a37990f472b6fb7ef2f2f10de31cbd
#
_entry.id   93a37990f472b6fb7ef2f2f10de31cbd
#
_cell.length_a   1.000
_cell.length_b   1.000
_cell.length_c   1.000
_cell.angle_alpha   90.00
_cell.angle_beta   90.00
_cell.angle_gamma   90.00
#
_symmetry.space_group_name_H-M   'P 1'
#
loop_
_entity.id
_entity.type
_entity.pdbx_description
1 polymer ?
#
loop_
_entity_poly.entity_id
_entity_poly.type
_entity_poly.pdbx_seq_one_letter_code
_entity_poly.pdbx_strand_id
1 'polypeptide(L)'
;MIPFSPPRIDEKVLEEVNAALMSGWITTGPRTKLFEKKITAYCGCKTTVAVSSWTMGMEVFLRWWGIGPGDEVIIPVYTYCASANVVLHTGAKAVMVDISKDDLILHSKK
;
A
#
# COMPACT_ATOMS: atom_id res chain seq x y z
N MET A 1 18.17 -4.98 23.23
CA MET A 1 17.46 -5.51 22.04
C MET A 1 17.01 -4.32 21.20
N ILE A 2 17.33 -4.28 19.91
CA ILE A 2 16.87 -3.22 19.00
C ILE A 2 15.49 -3.64 18.46
N PRO A 3 14.40 -2.91 18.76
CA PRO A 3 13.08 -3.27 18.28
C PRO A 3 12.98 -3.03 16.77
N PHE A 4 12.32 -3.92 16.04
CA PHE A 4 12.05 -3.76 14.63
C PHE A 4 10.83 -2.85 14.44
N SER A 5 11.10 -1.57 14.09
CA SER A 5 10.08 -0.59 13.69
C SER A 5 8.77 -0.64 14.52
N PRO A 6 8.80 -0.40 15.84
CA PRO A 6 7.59 -0.40 16.65
C PRO A 6 6.68 0.75 16.21
N PRO A 7 5.35 0.56 16.25
CA PRO A 7 4.41 1.63 15.94
C PRO A 7 4.54 2.76 16.98
N ARG A 8 4.47 4.00 16.51
CA ARG A 8 4.35 5.15 17.41
C ARG A 8 2.89 5.29 17.84
N ILE A 9 2.66 5.04 19.13
CA ILE A 9 1.34 5.21 19.75
C ILE A 9 1.48 6.27 20.83
N ASP A 10 0.84 7.41 20.63
CA ASP A 10 0.77 8.51 21.60
C ASP A 10 -0.67 8.73 22.06
N GLU A 11 -0.85 9.67 22.98
CA GLU A 11 -2.15 10.01 23.57
C GLU A 11 -3.22 10.32 22.50
N LYS A 12 -2.87 11.05 21.45
CA LYS A 12 -3.79 11.41 20.37
C LYS A 12 -4.28 10.18 19.59
N VAL A 13 -3.43 9.19 19.38
CA VAL A 13 -3.81 7.93 18.76
C VAL A 13 -4.81 7.18 19.63
N LEU A 14 -4.56 7.13 20.95
CA LEU A 14 -5.46 6.49 21.91
C LEU A 14 -6.82 7.20 21.99
N GLU A 15 -6.84 8.53 22.01
CA GLU A 15 -8.07 9.34 21.97
C GLU A 15 -8.90 9.04 20.73
N GLU A 16 -8.28 9.03 19.55
CA GLU A 16 -8.98 8.75 18.27
C GLU A 16 -9.52 7.32 18.19
N VAL A 17 -8.76 6.33 18.66
CA VAL A 17 -9.23 4.95 18.72
C VAL A 17 -10.39 4.81 19.69
N ASN A 18 -10.27 5.38 20.89
CA ASN A 18 -11.35 5.37 21.89
C ASN A 18 -12.63 6.02 21.33
N ALA A 19 -12.50 7.20 20.74
CA ALA A 19 -13.63 7.90 20.14
C ALA A 19 -14.28 7.13 18.98
N ALA A 20 -13.48 6.36 18.20
CA ALA A 20 -14.03 5.48 17.16
C ALA A 20 -14.86 4.34 17.79
N LEU A 21 -14.34 3.67 18.82
CA LEU A 21 -15.04 2.59 19.52
C LEU A 21 -16.32 3.09 20.19
N MET A 22 -16.25 4.21 20.91
CA MET A 22 -17.40 4.80 21.61
C MET A 22 -18.50 5.30 20.67
N SER A 23 -18.16 5.64 19.41
CA SER A 23 -19.14 6.01 18.40
C SER A 23 -20.02 4.84 17.93
N GLY A 24 -19.63 3.60 18.21
CA GLY A 24 -20.27 2.39 17.69
C GLY A 24 -20.05 2.14 16.18
N TRP A 25 -19.37 3.07 15.48
CA TRP A 25 -19.08 2.91 14.06
C TRP A 25 -17.64 2.42 13.83
N ILE A 26 -17.46 1.12 13.80
CA ILE A 26 -16.16 0.44 13.70
C ILE A 26 -15.84 -0.08 12.29
N THR A 27 -16.69 0.20 11.30
CA THR A 27 -16.50 -0.14 9.88
C THR A 27 -16.15 1.10 9.06
N THR A 28 -16.02 0.93 7.73
CA THR A 28 -15.85 2.06 6.81
C THR A 28 -16.97 3.11 7.00
N GLY A 29 -16.57 4.35 7.26
CA GLY A 29 -17.53 5.40 7.60
C GLY A 29 -16.92 6.80 7.61
N PRO A 30 -17.44 7.71 8.43
CA PRO A 30 -17.02 9.12 8.44
C PRO A 30 -15.53 9.32 8.69
N ARG A 31 -14.91 8.52 9.58
CA ARG A 31 -13.46 8.59 9.87
C ARG A 31 -12.62 8.18 8.67
N THR A 32 -13.02 7.14 7.94
CA THR A 32 -12.35 6.72 6.70
C THR A 32 -12.42 7.82 5.65
N LYS A 33 -13.59 8.43 5.46
CA LYS A 33 -13.76 9.56 4.53
C LYS A 33 -12.90 10.78 4.91
N LEU A 34 -12.81 11.07 6.20
CA LEU A 34 -11.94 12.14 6.69
C LEU A 34 -10.46 11.84 6.44
N PHE A 35 -10.03 10.60 6.66
CA PHE A 35 -8.68 10.14 6.36
C PHE A 35 -8.38 10.28 4.85
N GLU A 36 -9.22 9.77 3.98
CA GLU A 36 -9.10 9.90 2.52
C GLU A 36 -8.96 11.37 2.09
N LYS A 37 -9.81 12.25 2.64
CA LYS A 37 -9.76 13.68 2.38
C LYS A 37 -8.44 14.32 2.81
N LYS A 38 -7.93 13.98 4.00
CA LYS A 38 -6.65 14.50 4.51
C LYS A 38 -5.47 14.04 3.65
N ILE A 39 -5.43 12.77 3.25
CA ILE A 39 -4.37 12.24 2.37
C ILE A 39 -4.46 12.85 0.98
N THR A 40 -5.65 13.00 0.42
CA THR A 40 -5.88 13.69 -0.86
C THR A 40 -5.30 15.11 -0.84
N ALA A 41 -5.56 15.87 0.23
CA ALA A 41 -5.05 17.23 0.38
C ALA A 41 -3.52 17.25 0.58
N TYR A 42 -2.99 16.33 1.37
CA TYR A 42 -1.55 16.23 1.64
C TYR A 42 -0.75 15.88 0.38
N CYS A 43 -1.23 14.91 -0.41
CA CYS A 43 -0.57 14.46 -1.63
C CYS A 43 -0.84 15.37 -2.85
N GLY A 44 -1.81 16.29 -2.77
CA GLY A 44 -2.25 17.10 -3.91
C GLY A 44 -2.86 16.28 -5.05
N CYS A 45 -3.35 15.06 -4.77
CA CYS A 45 -3.95 14.19 -5.77
C CYS A 45 -5.46 14.48 -5.94
N LYS A 46 -6.06 13.92 -6.98
CA LYS A 46 -7.49 14.14 -7.27
C LYS A 46 -8.40 13.43 -6.26
N THR A 47 -8.02 12.25 -5.84
CA THR A 47 -8.80 11.43 -4.89
C THR A 47 -7.91 10.38 -4.23
N THR A 48 -8.33 9.92 -3.07
CA THR A 48 -7.70 8.82 -2.31
C THR A 48 -8.78 7.82 -1.94
N VAL A 49 -8.46 6.55 -2.00
CA VAL A 49 -9.32 5.45 -1.57
C VAL A 49 -8.60 4.62 -0.53
N ALA A 50 -9.17 4.51 0.66
CA ALA A 50 -8.65 3.66 1.71
C ALA A 50 -9.00 2.20 1.43
N VAL A 51 -7.99 1.35 1.52
CA VAL A 51 -8.11 -0.11 1.33
C VAL A 51 -7.57 -0.84 2.54
N SER A 52 -7.93 -2.11 2.70
CA SER A 52 -7.55 -2.91 3.87
C SER A 52 -6.04 -3.19 3.95
N SER A 53 -5.34 -3.19 2.83
CA SER A 53 -3.90 -3.38 2.75
C SER A 53 -3.33 -2.86 1.42
N TRP A 54 -2.02 -2.64 1.39
CA TRP A 54 -1.32 -2.34 0.13
C TRP A 54 -1.53 -3.45 -0.91
N THR A 55 -1.46 -4.72 -0.49
CA THR A 55 -1.65 -5.88 -1.36
C THR A 55 -2.99 -5.83 -2.07
N MET A 56 -4.09 -5.60 -1.32
CA MET A 56 -5.43 -5.51 -1.91
C MET A 56 -5.58 -4.31 -2.83
N GLY A 57 -5.06 -3.16 -2.43
CA GLY A 57 -5.09 -1.95 -3.26
C GLY A 57 -4.35 -2.14 -4.57
N MET A 58 -3.17 -2.76 -4.53
CA MET A 58 -2.35 -3.00 -5.71
C MET A 58 -2.95 -4.07 -6.63
N GLU A 59 -3.54 -5.13 -6.07
CA GLU A 59 -4.23 -6.15 -6.87
C GLU A 59 -5.42 -5.54 -7.62
N VAL A 60 -6.24 -4.74 -6.95
CA VAL A 60 -7.37 -4.04 -7.59
C VAL A 60 -6.88 -3.09 -8.67
N PHE A 61 -5.80 -2.34 -8.41
CA PHE A 61 -5.21 -1.42 -9.37
C PHE A 61 -4.71 -2.14 -10.63
N LEU A 62 -3.95 -3.23 -10.47
CA LEU A 62 -3.44 -4.01 -11.61
C LEU A 62 -4.57 -4.58 -12.46
N ARG A 63 -5.62 -5.14 -11.83
CA ARG A 63 -6.81 -5.63 -12.52
C ARG A 63 -7.58 -4.52 -13.24
N TRP A 64 -7.74 -3.37 -12.59
CA TRP A 64 -8.38 -2.20 -13.21
C TRP A 64 -7.59 -1.71 -14.43
N TRP A 65 -6.26 -1.78 -14.36
CA TRP A 65 -5.38 -1.41 -15.47
C TRP A 65 -5.36 -2.44 -16.59
N GLY A 66 -5.97 -3.60 -16.42
CA GLY A 66 -6.07 -4.66 -17.41
C GLY A 66 -4.87 -5.61 -17.42
N ILE A 67 -4.01 -5.56 -16.39
CA ILE A 67 -2.87 -6.48 -16.28
C ILE A 67 -3.36 -7.89 -15.99
N GLY A 68 -2.91 -8.86 -16.80
CA GLY A 68 -3.35 -10.24 -16.75
C GLY A 68 -2.43 -11.23 -17.48
N PRO A 69 -2.97 -12.41 -17.84
CA PRO A 69 -2.20 -13.43 -18.55
C PRO A 69 -1.60 -12.90 -19.87
N GLY A 70 -0.30 -13.10 -20.04
CA GLY A 70 0.46 -12.60 -21.18
C GLY A 70 1.24 -11.32 -20.92
N ASP A 71 0.93 -10.60 -19.84
CA ASP A 71 1.68 -9.41 -19.41
C ASP A 71 2.87 -9.76 -18.53
N GLU A 72 3.89 -8.91 -18.54
CA GLU A 72 5.05 -8.97 -17.68
C GLU A 72 5.12 -7.70 -16.81
N VAL A 73 5.34 -7.89 -15.52
CA VAL A 73 5.51 -6.77 -14.58
C VAL A 73 6.88 -6.85 -13.93
N ILE A 74 7.67 -5.81 -14.12
CA ILE A 74 9.02 -5.71 -13.54
C ILE A 74 8.90 -5.35 -12.07
N ILE A 75 9.56 -6.12 -11.21
CA ILE A 75 9.62 -5.90 -9.77
C ILE A 75 11.06 -6.01 -9.25
N PRO A 76 11.45 -5.29 -8.20
CA PRO A 76 12.76 -5.46 -7.58
C PRO A 76 12.87 -6.81 -6.87
N VAL A 77 14.06 -7.43 -6.88
CA VAL A 77 14.32 -8.65 -6.08
C VAL A 77 14.33 -8.35 -4.57
N TYR A 78 14.74 -7.15 -4.18
CA TYR A 78 14.75 -6.71 -2.79
C TYR A 78 13.46 -5.96 -2.48
N THR A 79 12.43 -6.71 -2.17
CA THR A 79 11.10 -6.19 -1.82
C THR A 79 10.35 -7.19 -0.94
N TYR A 80 9.25 -6.74 -0.36
CA TYR A 80 8.34 -7.63 0.34
C TYR A 80 7.61 -8.55 -0.64
N CYS A 81 7.37 -9.80 -0.27
CA CYS A 81 6.77 -10.82 -1.16
C CYS A 81 5.42 -10.40 -1.79
N ALA A 82 4.70 -9.49 -1.15
CA ALA A 82 3.45 -8.97 -1.70
C ALA A 82 3.62 -8.34 -3.09
N SER A 83 4.78 -7.74 -3.39
CA SER A 83 5.06 -7.15 -4.71
C SER A 83 5.02 -8.18 -5.84
N ALA A 84 5.49 -9.39 -5.61
CA ALA A 84 5.39 -10.49 -6.56
C ALA A 84 3.99 -11.11 -6.56
N ASN A 85 3.42 -11.33 -5.36
CA ASN A 85 2.14 -12.00 -5.22
C ASN A 85 1.00 -11.27 -5.94
N VAL A 86 0.93 -9.94 -5.86
CA VAL A 86 -0.13 -9.18 -6.54
C VAL A 86 -0.09 -9.32 -8.05
N VAL A 87 1.11 -9.46 -8.63
CA VAL A 87 1.29 -9.74 -10.06
C VAL A 87 0.80 -11.15 -10.41
N LEU A 88 1.22 -12.14 -9.62
CA LEU A 88 0.80 -13.54 -9.84
C LEU A 88 -0.72 -13.71 -9.70
N HIS A 89 -1.36 -12.98 -8.78
CA HIS A 89 -2.81 -13.01 -8.60
C HIS A 89 -3.59 -12.50 -9.82
N THR A 90 -2.99 -11.67 -10.66
CA THR A 90 -3.61 -11.24 -11.93
C THR A 90 -3.43 -12.27 -13.06
N GLY A 91 -2.56 -13.27 -12.87
CA GLY A 91 -2.16 -14.20 -13.90
C GLY A 91 -1.02 -13.71 -14.80
N ALA A 92 -0.49 -12.51 -14.51
CA ALA A 92 0.68 -11.96 -15.20
C ALA A 92 1.98 -12.58 -14.68
N LYS A 93 3.07 -12.39 -15.42
CA LYS A 93 4.40 -12.87 -15.06
C LYS A 93 5.17 -11.80 -14.30
N ALA A 94 5.64 -12.12 -13.09
CA ALA A 94 6.56 -11.27 -12.35
C ALA A 94 7.98 -11.45 -12.91
N VAL A 95 8.59 -10.33 -13.34
CA VAL A 95 9.98 -10.28 -13.83
C VAL A 95 10.83 -9.62 -12.76
N MET A 96 11.62 -10.43 -12.06
CA MET A 96 12.50 -9.92 -11.00
C MET A 96 13.75 -9.32 -11.60
N VAL A 97 14.09 -8.09 -11.18
CA VAL A 97 15.26 -7.34 -11.63
C VAL A 97 16.06 -6.89 -10.41
N ASP A 98 17.38 -6.89 -10.56
CA ASP A 98 18.29 -6.45 -9.49
C ASP A 98 18.17 -4.95 -9.24
N ILE A 99 18.57 -4.52 -8.06
CA ILE A 99 18.54 -3.14 -7.60
C ILE A 99 19.95 -2.54 -7.58
N SER A 100 20.03 -1.22 -7.60
CA SER A 100 21.30 -0.52 -7.38
C SER A 100 21.80 -0.76 -5.95
N LYS A 101 23.11 -0.93 -5.78
CA LYS A 101 23.75 -1.05 -4.46
C LYS A 101 23.79 0.27 -3.69
N ASP A 102 23.70 1.40 -4.41
CA ASP A 102 23.92 2.72 -3.83
C ASP A 102 22.66 3.26 -3.15
N ASP A 103 21.49 2.99 -3.72
CA ASP A 103 20.21 3.54 -3.27
C ASP A 103 19.08 2.50 -3.10
N LEU A 104 19.36 1.24 -3.42
CA LEU A 104 18.41 0.12 -3.34
C LEU A 104 17.16 0.27 -4.21
N ILE A 105 17.25 1.06 -5.30
CA ILE A 105 16.14 1.34 -6.22
C ILE A 105 16.36 0.65 -7.56
N LEU A 106 15.27 0.38 -8.27
CA LEU A 106 15.31 -0.02 -9.67
C LEU A 106 15.67 1.17 -10.56
N HIS A 107 16.66 0.99 -11.42
CA HIS A 107 17.01 1.96 -12.46
C HIS A 107 16.72 1.38 -13.84
N SER A 108 16.12 2.19 -14.71
CA SER A 108 15.80 1.82 -16.09
C SER A 108 17.02 1.71 -17.02
N LYS A 109 18.21 2.08 -16.51
CA LYS A 109 19.47 2.04 -17.26
C LYS A 109 20.55 1.38 -16.41
N LYS A 110 20.87 0.16 -16.72
CA LYS A 110 22.21 -0.43 -16.63
C LYS A 110 22.40 -1.33 -17.81
#